data_0c4ff5f5bb9f3933215a4809292bc8f5
#
_entry.id   0c4ff5f5bb9f3933215a4809292bc8f5
#
_cell.length_a   1.000
_cell.length_b   1.000
_cell.length_c   1.000
_cell.angle_alpha   90.00
_cell.angle_beta   90.00
_cell.angle_gamma   90.00
#
_symmetry.space_group_name_H-M   'P 1'
#
loop_
_entity.id
_entity.type
_entity.pdbx_description
1 polymer ?
#
loop_
_entity_poly.entity_id
_entity_poly.type
_entity_poly.pdbx_seq_one_letter_code
_entity_poly.pdbx_strand_id
1 'polypeptide(L)'
;LLSQAVRKLIIEEGQRVADGEVLATLDDTEAQASLALYRAQLAAAKAQVAENRTQLANAQREEQRARELAARKLVSASALDAATTQSETWKARLASAERSVEVAQESVRVADVQLDNTIVRAPFAGVVTVKAAQPGEMISPISAGGGFTRSGIATIVDMDSLEVQVDVNESYINRVKPGQPVESFLNAYPDWKIPSSVIAIIPTADRSKATVMVKVRFDRLDPRVL
;
A
#
# COMPACT_ATOMS: atom_id res chain seq x y z
N LEU A 1 13.14 -6.96 3.38
CA LEU A 1 13.00 -5.60 2.86
C LEU A 1 14.41 -5.06 2.68
N LEU A 2 14.86 -4.99 1.43
CA LEU A 2 16.19 -4.52 1.05
C LEU A 2 16.25 -3.00 1.19
N SER A 3 17.39 -2.47 1.63
CA SER A 3 17.66 -1.03 1.57
C SER A 3 17.71 -0.60 0.11
N GLN A 4 16.98 0.43 -0.25
CA GLN A 4 16.96 0.97 -1.61
C GLN A 4 17.60 2.34 -1.66
N ALA A 5 18.38 2.63 -2.71
CA ALA A 5 18.97 3.93 -2.91
C ALA A 5 17.91 4.92 -3.45
N VAL A 6 17.96 6.16 -2.96
CA VAL A 6 17.16 7.26 -3.52
C VAL A 6 17.73 7.65 -4.86
N ARG A 7 16.99 7.41 -5.94
CA ARG A 7 17.39 7.79 -7.31
C ARG A 7 17.15 9.27 -7.56
N LYS A 8 16.00 9.78 -7.16
CA LYS A 8 15.61 11.18 -7.34
C LYS A 8 14.72 11.63 -6.19
N LEU A 9 14.96 12.81 -5.69
CA LEU A 9 14.10 13.51 -4.75
C LEU A 9 13.47 14.71 -5.47
N ILE A 10 12.16 14.87 -5.38
CA ILE A 10 11.39 15.82 -6.22
C ILE A 10 10.90 17.02 -5.40
N ILE A 11 10.94 16.90 -4.05
CA ILE A 11 10.37 17.88 -3.13
C ILE A 11 11.42 18.80 -2.52
N GLU A 12 10.95 19.97 -2.09
CA GLU A 12 11.74 20.95 -1.33
C GLU A 12 11.03 21.29 0.00
N GLU A 13 11.81 21.76 0.98
CA GLU A 13 11.26 22.22 2.26
C GLU A 13 10.39 23.45 2.05
N GLY A 14 9.23 23.50 2.72
CA GLY A 14 8.21 24.54 2.54
C GLY A 14 7.26 24.29 1.36
N GLN A 15 7.48 23.26 0.53
CA GLN A 15 6.60 22.94 -0.58
C GLN A 15 5.27 22.34 -0.08
N ARG A 16 4.16 22.79 -0.66
CA ARG A 16 2.86 22.13 -0.50
C ARG A 16 2.78 20.93 -1.45
N VAL A 17 2.31 19.80 -0.93
CA VAL A 17 2.11 18.55 -1.68
C VAL A 17 0.67 18.11 -1.56
N ALA A 18 0.14 17.55 -2.64
CA ALA A 18 -1.19 16.94 -2.66
C ALA A 18 -1.13 15.47 -2.21
N ASP A 19 -2.27 14.91 -1.82
CA ASP A 19 -2.40 13.48 -1.55
C ASP A 19 -2.00 12.66 -2.80
N GLY A 20 -1.17 11.63 -2.63
CA GLY A 20 -0.64 10.80 -3.70
C GLY A 20 0.45 11.44 -4.57
N GLU A 21 0.84 12.70 -4.33
CA GLU A 21 1.91 13.36 -5.07
C GLU A 21 3.26 12.64 -4.89
N VAL A 22 4.04 12.53 -5.97
CA VAL A 22 5.32 11.82 -5.95
C VAL A 22 6.38 12.67 -5.27
N LEU A 23 6.94 12.16 -4.18
CA LEU A 23 7.96 12.82 -3.38
C LEU A 23 9.37 12.42 -3.80
N ALA A 24 9.55 11.12 -4.05
CA ALA A 24 10.84 10.55 -4.44
C ALA A 24 10.67 9.30 -5.29
N THR A 25 11.72 8.96 -6.04
CA THR A 25 11.83 7.66 -6.70
C THR A 25 13.08 6.95 -6.18
N LEU A 26 12.91 5.67 -5.84
CA LEU A 26 13.98 4.78 -5.43
C LEU A 26 14.56 4.03 -6.64
N ASP A 27 15.65 3.32 -6.45
CA ASP A 27 16.20 2.45 -7.48
C ASP A 27 15.23 1.28 -7.75
N ASP A 28 14.71 1.25 -8.96
CA ASP A 28 13.68 0.33 -9.44
C ASP A 28 14.25 -0.83 -10.30
N THR A 29 15.56 -0.90 -10.47
CA THR A 29 16.22 -1.84 -11.38
C THR A 29 15.89 -3.29 -11.05
N GLU A 30 15.97 -3.67 -9.78
CA GLU A 30 15.65 -5.04 -9.32
C GLU A 30 14.16 -5.34 -9.41
N ALA A 31 13.30 -4.37 -9.06
CA ALA A 31 11.85 -4.52 -9.13
C ALA A 31 11.38 -4.69 -10.58
N GLN A 32 11.93 -3.93 -11.52
CA GLN A 32 11.65 -4.07 -12.95
C GLN A 32 12.11 -5.43 -13.50
N ALA A 33 13.30 -5.89 -13.13
CA ALA A 33 13.81 -7.20 -13.55
C ALA A 33 12.92 -8.34 -13.00
N SER A 34 12.51 -8.25 -11.74
CA SER A 34 11.61 -9.22 -11.11
C SER A 34 10.25 -9.26 -11.81
N LEU A 35 9.67 -8.09 -12.08
CA LEU A 35 8.40 -8.00 -12.80
C LEU A 35 8.49 -8.60 -14.21
N ALA A 36 9.58 -8.34 -14.93
CA ALA A 36 9.83 -8.93 -16.25
C ALA A 36 9.92 -10.47 -16.18
N LEU A 37 10.61 -11.00 -15.17
CA LEU A 37 10.72 -12.45 -14.93
C LEU A 37 9.34 -13.07 -14.69
N TYR A 38 8.54 -12.52 -13.77
CA TYR A 38 7.21 -13.09 -13.47
C TYR A 38 6.24 -12.96 -14.64
N ARG A 39 6.32 -11.89 -15.44
CA ARG A 39 5.56 -11.78 -16.69
C ARG A 39 5.92 -12.86 -17.69
N ALA A 40 7.20 -13.19 -17.81
CA ALA A 40 7.64 -14.31 -18.67
C ALA A 40 7.12 -15.66 -18.15
N GLN A 41 7.16 -15.90 -16.84
CA GLN A 41 6.60 -17.12 -16.23
C GLN A 41 5.08 -17.22 -16.45
N LEU A 42 4.34 -16.13 -16.32
CA LEU A 42 2.91 -16.09 -16.63
C LEU A 42 2.63 -16.42 -18.11
N ALA A 43 3.45 -15.91 -19.02
CA ALA A 43 3.33 -16.22 -20.44
C ALA A 43 3.56 -17.71 -20.71
N ALA A 44 4.56 -18.32 -20.06
CA ALA A 44 4.84 -19.76 -20.16
C ALA A 44 3.67 -20.60 -19.60
N ALA A 45 3.11 -20.23 -18.44
CA ALA A 45 1.95 -20.90 -17.87
C ALA A 45 0.71 -20.83 -18.79
N LYS A 46 0.47 -19.67 -19.41
CA LYS A 46 -0.62 -19.51 -20.40
C LYS A 46 -0.40 -20.37 -21.64
N ALA A 47 0.83 -20.52 -22.11
CA ALA A 47 1.15 -21.41 -23.24
C ALA A 47 0.84 -22.87 -22.89
N GLN A 48 1.15 -23.31 -21.65
CA GLN A 48 0.83 -24.65 -21.17
C GLN A 48 -0.69 -24.91 -21.11
N VAL A 49 -1.48 -23.92 -20.73
CA VAL A 49 -2.96 -24.00 -20.79
C VAL A 49 -3.43 -24.18 -22.23
N ALA A 50 -2.87 -23.44 -23.18
CA ALA A 50 -3.23 -23.55 -24.60
C ALA A 50 -2.89 -24.95 -25.17
N GLU A 51 -1.74 -25.49 -24.81
CA GLU A 51 -1.35 -26.84 -25.18
C GLU A 51 -2.33 -27.87 -24.61
N ASN A 52 -2.55 -27.87 -23.29
CA ASN A 52 -3.45 -28.84 -22.64
C ASN A 52 -4.89 -28.73 -23.17
N ARG A 53 -5.35 -27.52 -23.52
CA ARG A 53 -6.66 -27.31 -24.14
C ARG A 53 -6.76 -27.97 -25.50
N THR A 54 -5.70 -27.90 -26.30
CA THR A 54 -5.63 -28.57 -27.60
C THR A 54 -5.65 -30.10 -27.47
N GLN A 55 -4.90 -30.62 -26.49
CA GLN A 55 -4.86 -32.07 -26.19
C GLN A 55 -6.21 -32.56 -25.67
N LEU A 56 -6.87 -31.81 -24.80
CA LEU A 56 -8.23 -32.11 -24.33
C LEU A 56 -9.22 -32.18 -25.50
N ALA A 57 -9.19 -31.17 -26.39
CA ALA A 57 -10.06 -31.17 -27.56
C ALA A 57 -9.84 -32.36 -28.49
N ASN A 58 -8.61 -32.83 -28.63
CA ASN A 58 -8.29 -34.06 -29.38
C ASN A 58 -8.85 -35.28 -28.65
N ALA A 59 -8.60 -35.42 -27.35
CA ALA A 59 -9.06 -36.57 -26.57
C ALA A 59 -10.62 -36.64 -26.55
N GLN A 60 -11.30 -35.52 -26.42
CA GLN A 60 -12.77 -35.46 -26.50
C GLN A 60 -13.33 -35.91 -27.84
N ARG A 61 -12.63 -35.58 -28.97
CA ARG A 61 -13.04 -36.04 -30.29
C ARG A 61 -12.85 -37.55 -30.45
N GLU A 62 -11.77 -38.12 -29.86
CA GLU A 62 -11.55 -39.57 -29.86
C GLU A 62 -12.59 -40.29 -28.99
N GLU A 63 -12.88 -39.75 -27.82
CA GLU A 63 -13.92 -40.28 -26.93
C GLU A 63 -15.30 -40.28 -27.63
N GLN A 64 -15.65 -39.20 -28.30
CA GLN A 64 -16.91 -39.11 -29.05
C GLN A 64 -16.99 -40.19 -30.18
N ARG A 65 -15.90 -40.37 -30.93
CA ARG A 65 -15.81 -41.41 -31.96
C ARG A 65 -15.95 -42.82 -31.36
N ALA A 66 -15.26 -43.03 -30.21
CA ALA A 66 -15.32 -44.33 -29.53
C ALA A 66 -16.76 -44.62 -29.02
N ARG A 67 -17.47 -43.62 -28.52
CA ARG A 67 -18.91 -43.72 -28.11
C ARG A 67 -19.81 -44.10 -29.29
N GLU A 68 -19.65 -43.43 -30.43
CA GLU A 68 -20.44 -43.73 -31.64
C GLU A 68 -20.21 -45.08 -32.18
N LEU A 69 -18.95 -45.59 -32.19
CA LEU A 69 -18.58 -46.92 -32.61
C LEU A 69 -19.06 -48.00 -31.61
N ALA A 70 -18.96 -47.73 -30.31
CA ALA A 70 -19.46 -48.64 -29.27
C ALA A 70 -20.97 -48.82 -29.36
N ALA A 71 -21.73 -47.75 -29.62
CA ALA A 71 -23.18 -47.83 -29.82
C ALA A 71 -23.55 -48.74 -31.01
N ARG A 72 -22.67 -48.83 -32.00
CA ARG A 72 -22.80 -49.74 -33.16
C ARG A 72 -22.16 -51.11 -32.93
N LYS A 73 -21.62 -51.40 -31.71
CA LYS A 73 -20.91 -52.61 -31.34
C LYS A 73 -19.64 -52.90 -32.17
N LEU A 74 -18.98 -51.84 -32.68
CA LEU A 74 -17.80 -51.94 -33.56
C LEU A 74 -16.48 -51.82 -32.77
N VAL A 75 -16.52 -51.46 -31.47
CA VAL A 75 -15.36 -51.42 -30.58
C VAL A 75 -15.72 -52.08 -29.24
N SER A 76 -14.68 -52.48 -28.47
CA SER A 76 -14.85 -53.10 -27.16
C SER A 76 -15.21 -52.03 -26.09
N ALA A 77 -15.83 -52.45 -25.01
CA ALA A 77 -16.10 -51.58 -23.85
C ALA A 77 -14.78 -51.01 -23.28
N SER A 78 -13.72 -51.81 -23.24
CA SER A 78 -12.40 -51.36 -22.77
C SER A 78 -11.77 -50.28 -23.65
N ALA A 79 -12.06 -50.24 -24.95
CA ALA A 79 -11.58 -49.18 -25.85
C ALA A 79 -12.34 -47.86 -25.57
N LEU A 80 -13.63 -47.91 -25.29
CA LEU A 80 -14.41 -46.74 -24.85
C LEU A 80 -13.92 -46.24 -23.52
N ASP A 81 -13.71 -47.11 -22.52
CA ASP A 81 -13.23 -46.74 -21.19
C ASP A 81 -11.86 -46.06 -21.25
N ALA A 82 -10.94 -46.60 -22.13
CA ALA A 82 -9.64 -45.97 -22.33
C ALA A 82 -9.73 -44.57 -22.92
N ALA A 83 -10.61 -44.35 -23.92
CA ALA A 83 -10.82 -43.01 -24.49
C ALA A 83 -11.44 -42.03 -23.51
N THR A 84 -12.42 -42.48 -22.68
CA THR A 84 -13.00 -41.68 -21.63
C THR A 84 -11.97 -41.29 -20.57
N THR A 85 -11.20 -42.26 -20.07
CA THR A 85 -10.11 -42.02 -19.11
C THR A 85 -9.09 -40.99 -19.63
N GLN A 86 -8.74 -41.11 -20.93
CA GLN A 86 -7.80 -40.18 -21.57
C GLN A 86 -8.37 -38.74 -21.62
N SER A 87 -9.64 -38.59 -21.95
CA SER A 87 -10.35 -37.29 -21.93
C SER A 87 -10.38 -36.67 -20.54
N GLU A 88 -10.76 -37.46 -19.52
CA GLU A 88 -10.76 -37.02 -18.13
C GLU A 88 -9.36 -36.63 -17.63
N THR A 89 -8.34 -37.38 -18.02
CA THR A 89 -6.95 -37.08 -17.69
C THR A 89 -6.52 -35.72 -18.23
N TRP A 90 -6.85 -35.40 -19.49
CA TRP A 90 -6.53 -34.10 -20.07
C TRP A 90 -7.36 -32.98 -19.47
N LYS A 91 -8.60 -33.24 -19.10
CA LYS A 91 -9.43 -32.29 -18.38
C LYS A 91 -8.82 -31.93 -17.02
N ALA A 92 -8.35 -32.91 -16.27
CA ALA A 92 -7.67 -32.68 -14.99
C ALA A 92 -6.35 -31.92 -15.16
N ARG A 93 -5.55 -32.25 -16.22
CA ARG A 93 -4.32 -31.52 -16.54
C ARG A 93 -4.59 -30.06 -16.94
N LEU A 94 -5.65 -29.81 -17.71
CA LEU A 94 -6.06 -28.45 -18.06
C LEU A 94 -6.43 -27.66 -16.80
N ALA A 95 -7.24 -28.21 -15.90
CA ALA A 95 -7.61 -27.57 -14.66
C ALA A 95 -6.37 -27.27 -13.78
N SER A 96 -5.39 -28.17 -13.71
CA SER A 96 -4.13 -27.94 -13.00
C SER A 96 -3.31 -26.82 -13.64
N ALA A 97 -3.23 -26.76 -14.97
CA ALA A 97 -2.52 -25.71 -15.68
C ALA A 97 -3.20 -24.32 -15.49
N GLU A 98 -4.53 -24.28 -15.47
CA GLU A 98 -5.29 -23.07 -15.21
C GLU A 98 -4.99 -22.54 -13.78
N ARG A 99 -4.88 -23.41 -12.77
CA ARG A 99 -4.45 -23.02 -11.42
C ARG A 99 -3.00 -22.48 -11.40
N SER A 100 -2.13 -23.04 -12.22
CA SER A 100 -0.76 -22.53 -12.35
C SER A 100 -0.73 -21.13 -12.95
N VAL A 101 -1.64 -20.79 -13.86
CA VAL A 101 -1.80 -19.43 -14.38
C VAL A 101 -2.26 -18.48 -13.27
N GLU A 102 -3.22 -18.87 -12.44
CA GLU A 102 -3.68 -18.06 -11.29
C GLU A 102 -2.49 -17.73 -10.35
N VAL A 103 -1.69 -18.72 -9.99
CA VAL A 103 -0.49 -18.53 -9.15
C VAL A 103 0.52 -17.59 -9.80
N ALA A 104 0.80 -17.80 -11.09
CA ALA A 104 1.73 -16.94 -11.81
C ALA A 104 1.20 -15.50 -11.95
N GLN A 105 -0.10 -15.32 -12.07
CA GLN A 105 -0.73 -14.01 -12.14
C GLN A 105 -0.62 -13.25 -10.81
N GLU A 106 -0.81 -13.94 -9.67
CA GLU A 106 -0.58 -13.36 -8.35
C GLU A 106 0.89 -12.99 -8.13
N SER A 107 1.82 -13.78 -8.65
CA SER A 107 3.25 -13.45 -8.59
C SER A 107 3.57 -12.16 -9.35
N VAL A 108 2.96 -11.95 -10.52
CA VAL A 108 3.05 -10.69 -11.28
C VAL A 108 2.48 -9.53 -10.46
N ARG A 109 1.33 -9.71 -9.81
CA ARG A 109 0.71 -8.68 -8.99
C ARG A 109 1.60 -8.26 -7.81
N VAL A 110 2.23 -9.21 -7.14
CA VAL A 110 3.19 -8.93 -6.06
C VAL A 110 4.38 -8.12 -6.57
N ALA A 111 4.95 -8.52 -7.71
CA ALA A 111 6.08 -7.80 -8.30
C ALA A 111 5.70 -6.38 -8.79
N ASP A 112 4.47 -6.19 -9.28
CA ASP A 112 3.95 -4.88 -9.69
C ASP A 112 3.80 -3.94 -8.49
N VAL A 113 3.27 -4.43 -7.37
CA VAL A 113 3.23 -3.69 -6.10
C VAL A 113 4.64 -3.35 -5.60
N GLN A 114 5.60 -4.27 -5.74
CA GLN A 114 6.99 -4.00 -5.36
C GLN A 114 7.60 -2.88 -6.21
N LEU A 115 7.29 -2.85 -7.51
CA LEU A 115 7.70 -1.78 -8.40
C LEU A 115 7.00 -0.44 -8.03
N ASP A 116 5.71 -0.45 -7.75
CA ASP A 116 5.00 0.77 -7.31
C ASP A 116 5.56 1.33 -5.99
N ASN A 117 5.98 0.47 -5.07
CA ASN A 117 6.62 0.86 -3.81
C ASN A 117 8.00 1.55 -3.99
N THR A 118 8.60 1.51 -5.18
CA THR A 118 9.79 2.31 -5.49
C THR A 118 9.46 3.79 -5.74
N ILE A 119 8.19 4.11 -5.92
CA ILE A 119 7.68 5.48 -6.07
C ILE A 119 7.09 5.90 -4.72
N VAL A 120 7.79 6.79 -4.02
CA VAL A 120 7.32 7.29 -2.73
C VAL A 120 6.37 8.45 -2.95
N ARG A 121 5.15 8.31 -2.41
CA ARG A 121 4.07 9.30 -2.54
C ARG A 121 3.69 9.91 -1.20
N ALA A 122 3.12 11.10 -1.23
CA ALA A 122 2.54 11.73 -0.05
C ALA A 122 1.31 10.93 0.42
N PRO A 123 1.24 10.55 1.70
CA PRO A 123 0.08 9.81 2.25
C PRO A 123 -1.15 10.71 2.51
N PHE A 124 -0.97 12.02 2.46
CA PHE A 124 -2.01 13.04 2.60
C PHE A 124 -1.49 14.38 2.06
N ALA A 125 -2.40 15.32 1.81
CA ALA A 125 -2.03 16.69 1.41
C ALA A 125 -1.47 17.47 2.61
N GLY A 126 -0.35 18.19 2.40
CA GLY A 126 0.30 18.93 3.49
C GLY A 126 1.47 19.77 3.02
N VAL A 127 2.28 20.22 3.98
CA VAL A 127 3.51 20.98 3.74
C VAL A 127 4.71 20.16 4.18
N VAL A 128 5.72 20.08 3.33
CA VAL A 128 7.02 19.44 3.64
C VAL A 128 7.78 20.32 4.61
N THR A 129 8.00 19.86 5.83
CA THR A 129 8.73 20.63 6.85
C THR A 129 10.19 20.25 6.95
N VAL A 130 10.53 19.00 6.66
CA VAL A 130 11.92 18.51 6.70
C VAL A 130 12.16 17.61 5.50
N LYS A 131 13.24 17.86 4.79
CA LYS A 131 13.81 16.99 3.76
C LYS A 131 14.94 16.17 4.34
N ALA A 132 14.65 14.93 4.75
CA ALA A 132 15.59 14.10 5.50
C ALA A 132 16.57 13.32 4.60
N ALA A 133 16.16 12.96 3.37
CA ALA A 133 16.95 12.15 2.46
C ALA A 133 17.62 12.96 1.36
N GLN A 134 18.71 12.42 0.81
CA GLN A 134 19.42 12.98 -0.36
C GLN A 134 19.50 11.94 -1.48
N PRO A 135 19.58 12.37 -2.76
CA PRO A 135 19.86 11.47 -3.87
C PRO A 135 21.16 10.67 -3.65
N GLY A 136 21.11 9.35 -3.88
CA GLY A 136 22.22 8.44 -3.63
C GLY A 136 22.27 7.86 -2.21
N GLU A 137 21.44 8.34 -1.28
CA GLU A 137 21.37 7.80 0.09
C GLU A 137 20.55 6.52 0.14
N MET A 138 20.99 5.56 0.97
CA MET A 138 20.29 4.31 1.20
C MET A 138 19.22 4.49 2.27
N ILE A 139 17.98 4.19 1.93
CA ILE A 139 16.85 4.22 2.88
C ILE A 139 16.48 2.80 3.28
N SER A 140 16.35 2.58 4.58
CA SER A 140 15.81 1.34 5.13
C SER A 140 14.49 1.62 5.83
N PRO A 141 13.42 0.86 5.54
CA PRO A 141 12.14 0.99 6.26
C PRO A 141 12.20 0.43 7.67
N ILE A 142 13.28 -0.25 8.05
CA ILE A 142 13.48 -0.82 9.38
C ILE A 142 14.56 -0.02 10.08
N SER A 143 14.19 0.71 11.14
CA SER A 143 15.12 1.29 12.11
C SER A 143 15.73 0.16 12.96
N ALA A 144 16.66 -0.60 12.41
CA ALA A 144 17.51 -1.45 13.21
C ALA A 144 18.49 -0.53 13.95
N GLY A 145 18.30 -0.37 15.24
CA GLY A 145 19.01 0.53 16.15
C GLY A 145 20.54 0.55 16.04
N GLY A 146 21.04 1.28 15.07
CA GLY A 146 22.46 1.47 14.79
C GLY A 146 22.67 2.67 13.87
N GLY A 147 22.82 3.76 14.40
CA GLY A 147 23.57 5.01 14.18
C GLY A 147 23.62 5.68 12.82
N PHE A 148 23.32 5.10 11.68
CA PHE A 148 23.57 5.74 10.37
C PHE A 148 22.50 5.55 9.28
N THR A 149 21.43 4.85 9.53
CA THR A 149 20.33 4.70 8.55
C THR A 149 19.17 5.63 8.92
N ARG A 150 18.93 6.65 8.11
CA ARG A 150 17.75 7.50 8.24
C ARG A 150 16.53 6.71 7.74
N SER A 151 15.48 6.69 8.55
CA SER A 151 14.25 5.91 8.28
C SER A 151 13.14 6.72 7.60
N GLY A 152 13.45 7.85 6.98
CA GLY A 152 12.45 8.71 6.36
C GLY A 152 12.99 9.54 5.21
N ILE A 153 12.12 9.86 4.25
CA ILE A 153 12.45 10.71 3.09
C ILE A 153 12.17 12.17 3.41
N ALA A 154 11.01 12.45 4.01
CA ALA A 154 10.57 13.78 4.38
C ALA A 154 9.58 13.72 5.54
N THR A 155 9.41 14.85 6.21
CA THR A 155 8.30 15.05 7.15
C THR A 155 7.27 15.95 6.50
N ILE A 156 6.01 15.49 6.46
CA ILE A 156 4.87 16.25 5.94
C ILE A 156 3.96 16.55 7.12
N VAL A 157 3.51 17.80 7.20
CA VAL A 157 2.57 18.27 8.22
C VAL A 157 1.27 18.66 7.56
N ASP A 158 0.17 18.11 8.09
CA ASP A 158 -1.17 18.53 7.72
C ASP A 158 -1.48 19.88 8.38
N MET A 159 -1.51 20.93 7.57
CA MET A 159 -1.78 22.30 8.04
C MET A 159 -3.28 22.56 8.24
N ASP A 160 -4.16 21.68 7.76
CA ASP A 160 -5.61 21.85 7.90
C ASP A 160 -6.15 21.25 9.21
N SER A 161 -5.35 20.40 9.89
CA SER A 161 -5.71 19.74 11.15
C SER A 161 -4.95 20.26 12.38
N LEU A 162 -4.52 21.52 12.36
CA LEU A 162 -3.78 22.12 13.48
C LEU A 162 -4.61 22.14 14.76
N GLU A 163 -4.01 21.71 15.86
CA GLU A 163 -4.57 21.80 17.20
C GLU A 163 -3.59 22.46 18.17
N VAL A 164 -4.10 23.15 19.16
CA VAL A 164 -3.31 23.70 20.25
C VAL A 164 -3.35 22.74 21.44
N GLN A 165 -2.20 22.36 21.93
CA GLN A 165 -2.08 21.58 23.16
C GLN A 165 -1.75 22.54 24.31
N VAL A 166 -2.62 22.56 25.33
CA VAL A 166 -2.52 23.44 26.48
C VAL A 166 -2.36 22.60 27.74
N ASP A 167 -1.32 22.87 28.50
CA ASP A 167 -1.11 22.29 29.82
C ASP A 167 -1.90 23.09 30.86
N VAL A 168 -2.99 22.53 31.36
CA VAL A 168 -3.85 23.13 32.37
C VAL A 168 -3.51 22.58 33.75
N ASN A 169 -3.28 23.45 34.73
CA ASN A 169 -3.01 23.00 36.09
C ASN A 169 -4.22 22.22 36.65
N GLU A 170 -3.94 21.14 37.39
CA GLU A 170 -4.92 20.23 37.98
C GLU A 170 -6.00 20.96 38.78
N SER A 171 -5.65 22.05 39.49
CA SER A 171 -6.58 22.84 40.27
C SER A 171 -7.71 23.50 39.46
N TYR A 172 -7.51 23.64 38.14
CA TYR A 172 -8.45 24.30 37.23
C TYR A 172 -9.16 23.35 36.27
N ILE A 173 -8.72 22.10 36.18
CA ILE A 173 -9.22 21.17 35.18
C ILE A 173 -10.73 20.90 35.29
N ASN A 174 -11.29 20.94 36.50
CA ASN A 174 -12.71 20.75 36.74
C ASN A 174 -13.61 21.83 36.11
N ARG A 175 -13.01 22.96 35.68
CA ARG A 175 -13.71 24.06 35.00
C ARG A 175 -13.68 23.92 33.48
N VAL A 176 -12.87 23.03 32.94
CA VAL A 176 -12.73 22.78 31.50
C VAL A 176 -13.66 21.64 31.07
N LYS A 177 -14.43 21.88 30.01
CA LYS A 177 -15.37 20.92 29.47
C LYS A 177 -15.14 20.77 27.94
N PRO A 178 -15.26 19.56 27.36
CA PRO A 178 -15.29 19.42 25.93
C PRO A 178 -16.38 20.27 25.28
N GLY A 179 -16.10 20.91 24.16
CA GLY A 179 -16.99 21.83 23.46
C GLY A 179 -17.02 23.28 24.05
N GLN A 180 -16.27 23.57 25.11
CA GLN A 180 -16.18 24.91 25.65
C GLN A 180 -15.49 25.84 24.65
N PRO A 181 -16.06 27.06 24.40
CA PRO A 181 -15.39 28.05 23.56
C PRO A 181 -14.16 28.63 24.26
N VAL A 182 -13.12 28.85 23.48
CA VAL A 182 -11.82 29.35 23.90
C VAL A 182 -11.39 30.48 22.96
N GLU A 183 -10.81 31.54 23.48
CA GLU A 183 -10.12 32.55 22.69
C GLU A 183 -8.62 32.22 22.68
N SER A 184 -8.08 31.97 21.51
CA SER A 184 -6.64 31.76 21.31
C SER A 184 -5.98 33.03 20.76
N PHE A 185 -4.78 33.32 21.25
CA PHE A 185 -3.98 34.45 20.80
C PHE A 185 -2.62 33.96 20.34
N LEU A 186 -2.16 34.47 19.21
CA LEU A 186 -0.79 34.24 18.74
C LEU A 186 0.11 35.38 19.25
N ASN A 187 1.29 35.05 19.73
CA ASN A 187 2.25 36.06 20.18
C ASN A 187 2.65 37.02 19.05
N ALA A 188 2.63 36.55 17.80
CA ALA A 188 2.90 37.39 16.62
C ALA A 188 1.77 38.38 16.29
N TYR A 189 0.54 38.10 16.76
CA TYR A 189 -0.66 38.91 16.48
C TYR A 189 -1.50 39.02 17.75
N PRO A 190 -1.06 39.83 18.75
CA PRO A 190 -1.70 39.88 20.08
C PRO A 190 -3.12 40.45 20.05
N ASP A 191 -3.45 41.27 19.08
CA ASP A 191 -4.79 41.88 18.92
C ASP A 191 -5.78 40.97 18.17
N TRP A 192 -5.28 39.83 17.63
CA TRP A 192 -6.12 38.93 16.88
C TRP A 192 -6.63 37.77 17.73
N LYS A 193 -7.93 37.79 17.99
CA LYS A 193 -8.65 36.73 18.70
C LYS A 193 -9.05 35.64 17.73
N ILE A 194 -8.54 34.43 17.93
CA ILE A 194 -8.89 33.28 17.14
C ILE A 194 -9.93 32.47 17.89
N PRO A 195 -11.17 32.35 17.37
CA PRO A 195 -12.18 31.51 17.99
C PRO A 195 -11.77 30.06 17.92
N SER A 196 -11.83 29.38 19.03
CA SER A 196 -11.36 28.03 19.22
C SER A 196 -12.30 27.28 20.17
N SER A 197 -12.24 25.95 20.16
CA SER A 197 -13.06 25.11 21.03
C SER A 197 -12.27 23.95 21.62
N VAL A 198 -12.58 23.59 22.87
CA VAL A 198 -11.97 22.43 23.52
C VAL A 198 -12.46 21.14 22.82
N ILE A 199 -11.52 20.34 22.29
CA ILE A 199 -11.83 19.05 21.68
C ILE A 199 -11.89 17.95 22.75
N ALA A 200 -10.81 17.84 23.53
CA ALA A 200 -10.63 16.75 24.47
C ALA A 200 -9.75 17.15 25.65
N ILE A 201 -9.98 16.48 26.75
CA ILE A 201 -9.11 16.51 27.94
C ILE A 201 -8.41 15.15 27.96
N ILE A 202 -7.08 15.17 27.88
CA ILE A 202 -6.28 13.94 27.89
C ILE A 202 -5.96 13.61 29.34
N PRO A 203 -6.42 12.47 29.89
CA PRO A 203 -6.26 12.14 31.32
C PRO A 203 -4.84 11.62 31.64
N THR A 204 -3.83 12.17 31.00
CA THR A 204 -2.43 11.95 31.30
C THR A 204 -1.94 13.12 32.13
N ALA A 205 -1.93 12.95 33.46
CA ALA A 205 -1.34 13.94 34.36
C ALA A 205 0.19 13.84 34.28
N ASP A 206 0.85 14.92 33.91
CA ASP A 206 2.30 15.05 34.15
C ASP A 206 2.52 15.31 35.65
N ARG A 207 2.91 14.27 36.38
CA ARG A 207 3.12 14.36 37.82
C ARG A 207 4.23 15.33 38.21
N SER A 208 5.16 15.62 37.30
CA SER A 208 6.24 16.58 37.54
C SER A 208 5.77 18.02 37.46
N LYS A 209 4.76 18.29 36.65
CA LYS A 209 4.21 19.64 36.40
C LYS A 209 2.85 19.87 37.04
N ALA A 210 2.19 18.83 37.58
CA ALA A 210 0.80 18.87 38.09
C ALA A 210 -0.17 19.48 37.04
N THR A 211 -0.01 19.11 35.77
CA THR A 211 -0.84 19.60 34.65
C THR A 211 -1.53 18.44 33.92
N VAL A 212 -2.67 18.77 33.32
CA VAL A 212 -3.45 17.88 32.47
C VAL A 212 -3.49 18.53 31.09
N MET A 213 -3.21 17.73 30.05
CA MET A 213 -3.20 18.20 28.68
C MET A 213 -4.62 18.38 28.15
N VAL A 214 -4.91 19.54 27.61
CA VAL A 214 -6.18 19.88 26.94
C VAL A 214 -5.90 20.19 25.48
N LYS A 215 -6.66 19.55 24.57
CA LYS A 215 -6.58 19.81 23.14
C LYS A 215 -7.66 20.81 22.73
N VAL A 216 -7.25 21.83 22.01
CA VAL A 216 -8.09 22.92 21.53
C VAL A 216 -7.94 22.99 20.01
N ARG A 217 -9.07 23.05 19.29
CA ARG A 217 -9.11 23.22 17.85
C ARG A 217 -9.50 24.65 17.48
N PHE A 218 -8.88 25.16 16.42
CA PHE A 218 -9.32 26.40 15.81
C PHE A 218 -10.66 26.18 15.08
N ASP A 219 -11.66 27.02 15.32
CA ASP A 219 -12.96 26.92 14.63
C ASP A 219 -12.84 27.39 13.17
N ARG A 220 -11.87 28.25 12.89
CA ARG A 220 -11.46 28.67 11.56
C ARG A 220 -9.94 28.74 11.49
N LEU A 221 -9.37 28.00 10.53
CA LEU A 221 -7.97 28.14 10.15
C LEU A 221 -7.80 29.40 9.27
N ASP A 222 -6.79 30.19 9.60
CA ASP A 222 -6.38 31.36 8.83
C ASP A 222 -4.97 31.13 8.30
N PRO A 223 -4.64 31.50 7.03
CA PRO A 223 -3.31 31.32 6.46
C PRO A 223 -2.16 31.98 7.22
N ARG A 224 -2.48 32.86 8.17
CA ARG A 224 -1.50 33.51 9.06
C ARG A 224 -1.06 32.61 10.23
N VAL A 225 -1.78 31.53 10.48
CA VAL A 225 -1.38 30.50 11.47
C VAL A 225 -0.45 29.53 10.78
N LEU A 226 0.85 29.82 10.84
CA LEU A 226 1.95 29.01 10.30
C LEU A 226 2.86 28.55 11.44
#